data_62537524b1e03bf7c7081d56fe46ac75
#
_entry.id   62537524b1e03bf7c7081d56fe46ac75
#
_cell.length_a   1.000
_cell.length_b   1.000
_cell.length_c   1.000
_cell.angle_alpha   90.00
_cell.angle_beta   90.00
_cell.angle_gamma   90.00
#
_symmetry.space_group_name_H-M   'P 1'
#
loop_
_entity.id
_entity.type
_entity.pdbx_description
1 polymer ?
#
loop_
_entity_poly.entity_id
_entity_poly.type
_entity_poly.pdbx_seq_one_letter_code
_entity_poly.pdbx_strand_id
1 'polypeptide(L)'
;PAEFHAQTAVEAAMTLHETVRGRVDDIESIVIETQEAGVRIIDKTGPLDNPADRDHCIQYMVAIPLIFGRLTAADYEDGVAADPRVDALRDKMEVRENKQFTKDYLDPKKRYIANAVQVFFKDGSSTDRIEVSAPIGHRERRGEGIPVLEQKFVDSVSPRLGAGQWEALEALCADRDKLAATAVDDFMALLVA
;
A
#
# COMPACT_ATOMS: atom_id res chain seq x y z
N PRO A 1 1.19 4.68 -0.77
CA PRO A 1 -0.09 5.15 -0.23
C PRO A 1 -1.19 4.15 -0.62
N ALA A 2 -1.91 3.62 0.36
CA ALA A 2 -3.04 2.71 0.18
C ALA A 2 -4.03 2.92 1.31
N GLU A 3 -5.32 2.69 1.04
CA GLU A 3 -6.32 2.63 2.08
C GLU A 3 -5.87 1.63 3.16
N PHE A 4 -6.17 1.95 4.41
CA PHE A 4 -5.60 1.31 5.60
C PHE A 4 -5.71 -0.23 5.59
N HIS A 5 -6.88 -0.78 5.20
CA HIS A 5 -7.12 -2.22 5.20
C HIS A 5 -6.39 -2.97 4.08
N ALA A 6 -5.95 -2.27 3.02
CA ALA A 6 -5.26 -2.87 1.88
C ALA A 6 -3.73 -2.86 2.00
N GLN A 7 -3.12 -2.13 2.94
CA GLN A 7 -1.68 -1.90 2.98
C GLN A 7 -0.86 -3.20 2.92
N THR A 8 -1.25 -4.22 3.66
CA THR A 8 -0.55 -5.51 3.67
C THR A 8 -0.86 -6.37 2.45
N ALA A 9 -2.02 -6.19 1.79
CA ALA A 9 -2.30 -6.82 0.51
C ALA A 9 -1.42 -6.24 -0.60
N VAL A 10 -1.17 -4.94 -0.58
CA VAL A 10 -0.22 -4.26 -1.48
C VAL A 10 1.19 -4.82 -1.30
N GLU A 11 1.66 -4.96 -0.06
CA GLU A 11 2.97 -5.52 0.25
C GLU A 11 3.10 -6.97 -0.23
N ALA A 12 2.07 -7.80 -0.01
CA ALA A 12 2.01 -9.17 -0.52
C ALA A 12 2.07 -9.22 -2.06
N ALA A 13 1.32 -8.33 -2.73
CA ALA A 13 1.32 -8.23 -4.19
C ALA A 13 2.66 -7.74 -4.75
N MET A 14 3.34 -6.79 -4.10
CA MET A 14 4.70 -6.37 -4.45
C MET A 14 5.70 -7.53 -4.34
N THR A 15 5.58 -8.37 -3.31
CA THR A 15 6.41 -9.57 -3.14
C THR A 15 6.20 -10.57 -4.29
N LEU A 16 4.98 -10.70 -4.81
CA LEU A 16 4.63 -11.60 -5.91
C LEU A 16 5.01 -11.06 -7.30
N HIS A 17 5.30 -9.75 -7.42
CA HIS A 17 5.54 -9.10 -8.71
C HIS A 17 6.56 -9.83 -9.59
N GLU A 18 7.73 -10.15 -9.06
CA GLU A 18 8.79 -10.79 -9.87
C GLU A 18 8.37 -12.15 -10.44
N THR A 19 7.52 -12.89 -9.73
CA THR A 19 6.97 -14.17 -10.19
C THR A 19 5.89 -14.00 -11.26
N VAL A 20 5.14 -12.89 -11.17
CA VAL A 20 3.90 -12.67 -11.94
C VAL A 20 4.12 -11.79 -13.17
N ARG A 21 5.03 -10.81 -13.15
CA ARG A 21 5.17 -9.77 -14.19
C ARG A 21 5.32 -10.28 -15.62
N GLY A 22 5.96 -11.44 -15.81
CA GLY A 22 6.12 -12.08 -17.14
C GLY A 22 4.96 -12.97 -17.57
N ARG A 23 3.93 -13.14 -16.72
CA ARG A 23 2.83 -14.10 -16.88
C ARG A 23 1.46 -13.51 -16.55
N VAL A 24 1.31 -12.18 -16.58
CA VAL A 24 0.06 -11.48 -16.23
C VAL A 24 -1.13 -11.99 -17.06
N ASP A 25 -0.90 -12.24 -18.35
CA ASP A 25 -1.94 -12.76 -19.27
C ASP A 25 -2.31 -14.23 -18.99
N ASP A 26 -1.42 -14.98 -18.33
CA ASP A 26 -1.63 -16.38 -17.96
C ASP A 26 -2.39 -16.54 -16.63
N ILE A 27 -2.66 -15.45 -15.92
CA ILE A 27 -3.40 -15.50 -14.66
C ILE A 27 -4.84 -15.95 -14.94
N GLU A 28 -5.26 -16.99 -14.24
CA GLU A 28 -6.63 -17.50 -14.22
C GLU A 28 -7.47 -16.80 -13.17
N SER A 29 -6.98 -16.78 -11.93
CA SER A 29 -7.65 -16.15 -10.80
C SER A 29 -6.66 -15.69 -9.73
N ILE A 30 -7.12 -14.78 -8.87
CA ILE A 30 -6.38 -14.28 -7.72
C ILE A 30 -7.30 -14.34 -6.50
N VAL A 31 -6.80 -14.90 -5.40
CA VAL A 31 -7.51 -14.92 -4.13
C VAL A 31 -6.86 -13.93 -3.19
N ILE A 32 -7.67 -13.04 -2.63
CA ILE A 32 -7.28 -12.08 -1.60
C ILE A 32 -8.03 -12.44 -0.32
N GLU A 33 -7.32 -12.81 0.72
CA GLU A 33 -7.90 -12.99 2.05
C GLU A 33 -7.68 -11.72 2.87
N THR A 34 -8.73 -11.26 3.55
CA THR A 34 -8.68 -10.06 4.39
C THR A 34 -9.56 -10.21 5.63
N GLN A 35 -9.55 -9.24 6.52
CA GLN A 35 -10.45 -9.18 7.67
C GLN A 35 -11.85 -8.68 7.26
N GLU A 36 -12.88 -8.90 8.09
CA GLU A 36 -14.27 -8.50 7.82
C GLU A 36 -14.39 -7.01 7.44
N ALA A 37 -13.65 -6.13 8.11
CA ALA A 37 -13.67 -4.70 7.82
C ALA A 37 -13.19 -4.40 6.39
N GLY A 38 -12.13 -5.07 5.92
CA GLY A 38 -11.65 -4.96 4.53
C GLY A 38 -12.72 -5.41 3.52
N VAL A 39 -13.35 -6.56 3.73
CA VAL A 39 -14.45 -7.01 2.86
C VAL A 39 -15.59 -5.99 2.80
N ARG A 40 -15.95 -5.38 3.93
CA ARG A 40 -17.08 -4.43 3.98
C ARG A 40 -16.78 -3.06 3.39
N ILE A 41 -15.52 -2.63 3.41
CA ILE A 41 -15.15 -1.25 3.08
C ILE A 41 -14.55 -1.15 1.69
N ILE A 42 -13.66 -2.09 1.31
CA ILE A 42 -12.83 -1.98 0.12
C ILE A 42 -12.96 -3.12 -0.89
N ASP A 43 -13.80 -4.12 -0.65
CA ASP A 43 -14.18 -5.10 -1.68
C ASP A 43 -15.18 -4.43 -2.63
N LYS A 44 -14.67 -3.90 -3.73
CA LYS A 44 -15.44 -3.07 -4.66
C LYS A 44 -15.31 -3.59 -6.09
N THR A 45 -16.44 -3.92 -6.69
CA THR A 45 -16.56 -4.33 -8.09
C THR A 45 -17.16 -3.20 -8.95
N GLY A 46 -17.05 -3.33 -10.28
CA GLY A 46 -17.57 -2.37 -11.23
C GLY A 46 -16.64 -1.19 -11.52
N PRO A 47 -17.14 -0.14 -12.17
CA PRO A 47 -16.33 1.01 -12.60
C PRO A 47 -15.69 1.76 -11.43
N LEU A 48 -14.50 2.31 -11.67
CA LEU A 48 -13.77 3.18 -10.75
C LEU A 48 -13.52 4.52 -11.44
N ASP A 49 -14.37 5.51 -11.15
CA ASP A 49 -14.45 6.73 -11.95
C ASP A 49 -13.40 7.80 -11.58
N ASN A 50 -12.74 7.64 -10.43
CA ASN A 50 -11.81 8.64 -9.92
C ASN A 50 -10.76 8.03 -8.97
N PRO A 51 -9.69 8.77 -8.62
CA PRO A 51 -8.65 8.28 -7.71
C PRO A 51 -9.14 7.80 -6.34
N ALA A 52 -10.18 8.42 -5.78
CA ALA A 52 -10.73 8.02 -4.48
C ALA A 52 -11.47 6.66 -4.56
N ASP A 53 -12.15 6.38 -5.67
CA ASP A 53 -12.73 5.06 -5.91
C ASP A 53 -11.65 3.99 -5.99
N ARG A 54 -10.54 4.28 -6.66
CA ARG A 54 -9.41 3.37 -6.84
C ARG A 54 -8.69 3.08 -5.52
N ASP A 55 -8.50 4.12 -4.68
CA ASP A 55 -7.91 3.98 -3.34
C ASP A 55 -8.80 3.18 -2.38
N HIS A 56 -10.11 3.10 -2.62
CA HIS A 56 -11.06 2.30 -1.84
C HIS A 56 -11.49 1.00 -2.55
N CYS A 57 -10.62 0.44 -3.41
CA CYS A 57 -10.83 -0.83 -4.09
C CYS A 57 -9.60 -1.74 -3.89
N ILE A 58 -9.72 -2.79 -3.05
CA ILE A 58 -8.61 -3.69 -2.76
C ILE A 58 -8.10 -4.39 -4.03
N GLN A 59 -9.00 -4.70 -4.97
CA GLN A 59 -8.63 -5.34 -6.23
C GLN A 59 -7.75 -4.41 -7.07
N TYR A 60 -8.05 -3.10 -7.12
CA TYR A 60 -7.20 -2.12 -7.81
C TYR A 60 -5.83 -2.04 -7.15
N MET A 61 -5.81 -1.88 -5.83
CA MET A 61 -4.58 -1.76 -5.04
C MET A 61 -3.70 -3.01 -5.06
N VAL A 62 -4.25 -4.18 -5.40
CA VAL A 62 -3.49 -5.43 -5.63
C VAL A 62 -3.06 -5.56 -7.10
N ALA A 63 -3.90 -5.16 -8.07
CA ALA A 63 -3.58 -5.23 -9.50
C ALA A 63 -2.35 -4.40 -9.86
N ILE A 64 -2.27 -3.17 -9.37
CA ILE A 64 -1.15 -2.25 -9.66
C ILE A 64 0.20 -2.85 -9.27
N PRO A 65 0.45 -3.28 -8.01
CA PRO A 65 1.74 -3.86 -7.67
C PRO A 65 2.02 -5.21 -8.35
N LEU A 66 1.03 -6.03 -8.66
CA LEU A 66 1.26 -7.24 -9.46
C LEU A 66 1.79 -6.90 -10.86
N ILE A 67 1.29 -5.83 -11.49
CA ILE A 67 1.69 -5.40 -12.83
C ILE A 67 3.00 -4.60 -12.81
N PHE A 68 3.12 -3.63 -11.90
CA PHE A 68 4.18 -2.60 -11.94
C PHE A 68 5.23 -2.72 -10.83
N GLY A 69 5.05 -3.58 -9.83
CA GLY A 69 5.95 -3.76 -8.68
C GLY A 69 5.96 -2.59 -7.69
N ARG A 70 5.00 -1.68 -7.80
CA ARG A 70 4.89 -0.47 -6.96
C ARG A 70 3.44 -0.06 -6.77
N LEU A 71 3.21 0.82 -5.78
CA LEU A 71 1.98 1.60 -5.66
C LEU A 71 2.33 2.99 -5.13
N THR A 72 2.16 4.00 -5.96
CA THR A 72 2.40 5.42 -5.64
C THR A 72 1.14 6.25 -5.80
N ALA A 73 1.14 7.50 -5.38
CA ALA A 73 -0.01 8.39 -5.59
C ALA A 73 -0.35 8.57 -7.08
N ALA A 74 0.66 8.60 -7.96
CA ALA A 74 0.47 8.71 -9.39
C ALA A 74 -0.21 7.47 -10.02
N ASP A 75 -0.13 6.32 -9.37
CA ASP A 75 -0.73 5.09 -9.87
C ASP A 75 -2.28 5.07 -9.69
N TYR A 76 -2.85 6.04 -8.99
CA TYR A 76 -4.30 6.25 -8.89
C TYR A 76 -4.86 7.17 -9.97
N GLU A 77 -4.02 7.86 -10.74
CA GLU A 77 -4.44 8.77 -11.79
C GLU A 77 -4.96 8.04 -13.04
N ASP A 78 -5.75 8.73 -13.84
CA ASP A 78 -6.44 8.15 -15.01
C ASP A 78 -5.48 7.52 -16.01
N GLY A 79 -4.27 8.07 -16.16
CA GLY A 79 -3.26 7.55 -17.09
C GLY A 79 -2.83 6.12 -16.80
N VAL A 80 -2.68 5.76 -15.52
CA VAL A 80 -2.35 4.38 -15.11
C VAL A 80 -3.60 3.52 -15.06
N ALA A 81 -4.71 4.06 -14.58
CA ALA A 81 -5.99 3.35 -14.50
C ALA A 81 -6.53 2.92 -15.88
N ALA A 82 -6.17 3.62 -16.95
CA ALA A 82 -6.54 3.29 -18.31
C ALA A 82 -5.78 2.07 -18.89
N ASP A 83 -4.80 1.50 -18.19
CA ASP A 83 -4.14 0.27 -18.63
C ASP A 83 -5.14 -0.91 -18.57
N PRO A 84 -5.47 -1.54 -19.71
CA PRO A 84 -6.51 -2.57 -19.76
C PRO A 84 -6.19 -3.81 -18.92
N ARG A 85 -4.92 -4.02 -18.57
CA ARG A 85 -4.51 -5.12 -17.69
C ARG A 85 -5.04 -4.96 -16.27
N VAL A 86 -5.23 -3.72 -15.83
CA VAL A 86 -5.70 -3.44 -14.46
C VAL A 86 -7.10 -3.99 -14.25
N ASP A 87 -8.05 -3.61 -15.09
CA ASP A 87 -9.43 -4.10 -15.00
C ASP A 87 -9.51 -5.60 -15.30
N ALA A 88 -8.75 -6.09 -16.29
CA ALA A 88 -8.67 -7.52 -16.60
C ALA A 88 -8.19 -8.37 -15.41
N LEU A 89 -7.30 -7.84 -14.55
CA LEU A 89 -6.89 -8.53 -13.32
C LEU A 89 -7.94 -8.39 -12.22
N ARG A 90 -8.52 -7.20 -12.06
CA ARG A 90 -9.58 -6.97 -11.05
C ARG A 90 -10.73 -7.94 -11.20
N ASP A 91 -11.16 -8.18 -12.43
CA ASP A 91 -12.26 -9.11 -12.75
C ASP A 91 -11.95 -10.59 -12.40
N LYS A 92 -10.68 -10.93 -12.19
CA LYS A 92 -10.22 -12.27 -11.79
C LYS A 92 -9.99 -12.41 -10.28
N MET A 93 -10.25 -11.36 -9.50
CA MET A 93 -9.98 -11.35 -8.07
C MET A 93 -11.21 -11.74 -7.26
N GLU A 94 -11.02 -12.66 -6.34
CA GLU A 94 -11.98 -13.02 -5.31
C GLU A 94 -11.47 -12.55 -3.95
N VAL A 95 -12.27 -11.74 -3.27
CA VAL A 95 -11.98 -11.27 -1.91
C VAL A 95 -12.73 -12.13 -0.91
N ARG A 96 -12.02 -12.69 0.06
CA ARG A 96 -12.58 -13.59 1.08
C ARG A 96 -12.26 -13.12 2.48
N GLU A 97 -13.24 -13.23 3.37
CA GLU A 97 -12.95 -13.03 4.79
C GLU A 97 -12.13 -14.20 5.35
N ASN A 98 -11.01 -13.90 6.00
CA ASN A 98 -10.30 -14.81 6.87
C ASN A 98 -10.68 -14.53 8.33
N LYS A 99 -11.40 -15.46 8.96
CA LYS A 99 -11.90 -15.30 10.33
C LYS A 99 -10.81 -15.10 11.37
N GLN A 100 -9.61 -15.63 11.15
CA GLN A 100 -8.48 -15.38 12.03
C GLN A 100 -7.98 -13.94 11.89
N PHE A 101 -7.92 -13.41 10.67
CA PHE A 101 -7.56 -12.01 10.42
C PHE A 101 -8.54 -11.04 11.08
N THR A 102 -9.86 -11.35 11.02
CA THR A 102 -10.88 -10.57 11.73
C THR A 102 -10.66 -10.58 13.25
N LYS A 103 -10.34 -11.73 13.84
CA LYS A 103 -10.04 -11.81 15.28
C LYS A 103 -8.81 -11.00 15.65
N ASP A 104 -7.75 -11.09 14.86
CA ASP A 104 -6.47 -10.41 15.11
C ASP A 104 -6.58 -8.89 14.91
N TYR A 105 -7.44 -8.46 13.99
CA TYR A 105 -7.79 -7.04 13.78
C TYR A 105 -8.49 -6.45 14.99
N LEU A 106 -9.42 -7.18 15.59
CA LEU A 106 -10.19 -6.75 16.77
C LEU A 106 -9.43 -6.91 18.09
N ASP A 107 -8.35 -7.69 18.13
CA ASP A 107 -7.54 -7.88 19.32
C ASP A 107 -6.74 -6.61 19.66
N PRO A 108 -7.00 -5.94 20.81
CA PRO A 108 -6.32 -4.70 21.16
C PRO A 108 -4.80 -4.87 21.37
N LYS A 109 -4.33 -6.11 21.57
CA LYS A 109 -2.89 -6.39 21.71
C LYS A 109 -2.20 -6.54 20.36
N LYS A 110 -2.89 -7.05 19.35
CA LYS A 110 -2.37 -7.26 18.00
C LYS A 110 -2.63 -6.04 17.12
N ARG A 111 -3.89 -5.73 16.87
CA ARG A 111 -4.34 -4.70 15.92
C ARG A 111 -3.71 -4.90 14.54
N TYR A 112 -3.67 -6.14 14.10
CA TYR A 112 -3.16 -6.50 12.78
C TYR A 112 -4.16 -6.11 11.69
N ILE A 113 -3.62 -5.82 10.52
CA ILE A 113 -4.39 -5.59 9.30
C ILE A 113 -3.93 -6.66 8.31
N ALA A 114 -4.10 -7.91 8.70
CA ALA A 114 -3.59 -9.03 7.94
C ALA A 114 -4.32 -9.18 6.61
N ASN A 115 -3.54 -9.41 5.56
CA ASN A 115 -4.02 -9.83 4.25
C ASN A 115 -3.13 -10.96 3.72
N ALA A 116 -3.69 -11.76 2.81
CA ALA A 116 -2.92 -12.71 2.04
C ALA A 116 -3.34 -12.67 0.57
N VAL A 117 -2.39 -12.85 -0.33
CA VAL A 117 -2.61 -12.87 -1.78
C VAL A 117 -2.01 -14.15 -2.35
N GLN A 118 -2.76 -14.82 -3.22
CA GLN A 118 -2.29 -15.95 -4.00
C GLN A 118 -2.79 -15.87 -5.44
N VAL A 119 -1.92 -16.15 -6.40
CA VAL A 119 -2.20 -16.12 -7.83
C VAL A 119 -2.22 -17.52 -8.39
N PHE A 120 -3.24 -17.84 -9.18
CA PHE A 120 -3.42 -19.12 -9.88
C PHE A 120 -3.31 -18.89 -11.38
N PHE A 121 -2.64 -19.78 -12.10
CA PHE A 121 -2.39 -19.66 -13.52
C PHE A 121 -3.20 -20.70 -14.33
N LYS A 122 -3.46 -20.39 -15.60
CA LYS A 122 -4.21 -21.23 -16.54
C LYS A 122 -3.60 -22.63 -16.75
N ASP A 123 -2.31 -22.79 -16.51
CA ASP A 123 -1.61 -24.08 -16.59
C ASP A 123 -1.79 -24.96 -15.34
N GLY A 124 -2.59 -24.51 -14.38
CA GLY A 124 -2.85 -25.19 -13.11
C GLY A 124 -1.77 -24.95 -12.04
N SER A 125 -0.70 -24.20 -12.33
CA SER A 125 0.27 -23.77 -11.33
C SER A 125 -0.24 -22.61 -10.49
N SER A 126 0.38 -22.36 -9.35
CA SER A 126 0.08 -21.19 -8.51
C SER A 126 1.36 -20.63 -7.90
N THR A 127 1.29 -19.40 -7.42
CA THR A 127 2.32 -18.83 -6.54
C THR A 127 2.18 -19.40 -5.14
N ASP A 128 3.19 -19.17 -4.31
CA ASP A 128 3.00 -19.26 -2.87
C ASP A 128 1.90 -18.27 -2.43
N ARG A 129 1.19 -18.64 -1.35
CA ARG A 129 0.28 -17.72 -0.65
C ARG A 129 1.12 -16.81 0.23
N ILE A 130 1.20 -15.54 -0.11
CA ILE A 130 1.95 -14.53 0.65
C ILE A 130 1.02 -13.87 1.65
N GLU A 131 1.32 -14.04 2.92
CA GLU A 131 0.59 -13.41 4.03
C GLU A 131 1.47 -12.34 4.68
N VAL A 132 0.87 -11.16 4.91
CA VAL A 132 1.48 -10.07 5.68
C VAL A 132 0.51 -9.68 6.78
N SER A 133 0.90 -9.86 8.04
CA SER A 133 0.00 -9.66 9.19
C SER A 133 -0.08 -8.20 9.63
N ALA A 134 1.02 -7.46 9.56
CA ALA A 134 1.10 -6.10 10.05
C ALA A 134 1.73 -5.18 8.98
N PRO A 135 1.18 -3.97 8.75
CA PRO A 135 1.76 -3.03 7.80
C PRO A 135 3.11 -2.50 8.29
N ILE A 136 3.91 -1.97 7.37
CA ILE A 136 5.27 -1.47 7.66
C ILE A 136 5.30 -0.42 8.78
N GLY A 137 4.22 0.35 8.94
CA GLY A 137 4.08 1.35 10.03
C GLY A 137 3.67 0.77 11.39
N HIS A 138 3.40 -0.54 11.48
CA HIS A 138 2.97 -1.16 12.73
C HIS A 138 4.09 -1.14 13.78
N ARG A 139 3.69 -1.02 15.07
CA ARG A 139 4.63 -0.93 16.21
C ARG A 139 5.66 -2.09 16.28
N GLU A 140 5.28 -3.28 15.84
CA GLU A 140 6.15 -4.46 15.85
C GLU A 140 7.17 -4.44 14.72
N ARG A 141 6.96 -3.60 13.69
CA ARG A 141 7.83 -3.46 12.53
C ARG A 141 8.63 -2.16 12.52
N ARG A 142 8.71 -1.43 13.64
CA ARG A 142 9.40 -0.12 13.70
C ARG A 142 10.85 -0.18 13.26
N GLY A 143 11.57 -1.28 13.54
CA GLY A 143 12.98 -1.40 13.16
C GLY A 143 13.20 -1.36 11.65
N GLU A 144 12.29 -1.92 10.87
CA GLU A 144 12.30 -1.88 9.40
C GLU A 144 11.49 -0.69 8.85
N GLY A 145 10.44 -0.30 9.56
CA GLY A 145 9.50 0.72 9.09
C GLY A 145 10.01 2.13 9.19
N ILE A 146 10.76 2.49 10.24
CA ILE A 146 11.26 3.85 10.45
C ILE A 146 12.15 4.28 9.29
N PRO A 147 13.17 3.53 8.85
CA PRO A 147 13.99 3.93 7.69
C PRO A 147 13.18 4.11 6.40
N VAL A 148 12.15 3.27 6.17
CA VAL A 148 11.26 3.40 5.00
C VAL A 148 10.44 4.68 5.07
N LEU A 149 9.96 5.07 6.27
CA LEU A 149 9.19 6.29 6.47
C LEU A 149 10.06 7.54 6.33
N GLU A 150 11.30 7.50 6.81
CA GLU A 150 12.28 8.57 6.63
C GLU A 150 12.59 8.77 5.14
N GLN A 151 12.85 7.69 4.39
CA GLN A 151 13.05 7.78 2.95
C GLN A 151 11.81 8.34 2.23
N LYS A 152 10.61 7.87 2.61
CA LYS A 152 9.34 8.39 2.06
C LYS A 152 9.18 9.89 2.33
N PHE A 153 9.60 10.37 3.50
CA PHE A 153 9.61 11.81 3.82
C PHE A 153 10.52 12.56 2.84
N VAL A 154 11.79 12.13 2.69
CA VAL A 154 12.75 12.74 1.77
C VAL A 154 12.22 12.78 0.34
N ASP A 155 11.70 11.64 -0.17
CA ASP A 155 11.13 11.53 -1.52
C ASP A 155 9.93 12.47 -1.74
N SER A 156 9.20 12.78 -0.68
CA SER A 156 8.03 13.65 -0.75
C SER A 156 8.37 15.13 -0.71
N VAL A 157 9.38 15.53 0.06
CA VAL A 157 9.72 16.95 0.28
C VAL A 157 10.84 17.46 -0.63
N SER A 158 11.85 16.67 -0.92
CA SER A 158 13.01 17.11 -1.71
C SER A 158 12.67 17.64 -3.12
N PRO A 159 11.64 17.12 -3.83
CA PRO A 159 11.24 17.69 -5.13
C PRO A 159 10.49 19.03 -5.03
N ARG A 160 10.05 19.42 -3.82
CA ARG A 160 9.19 20.59 -3.59
C ARG A 160 9.89 21.73 -2.89
N LEU A 161 10.92 21.43 -2.10
CA LEU A 161 11.69 22.40 -1.33
C LEU A 161 13.11 22.49 -1.89
N GLY A 162 13.74 23.67 -1.76
CA GLY A 162 15.14 23.85 -2.11
C GLY A 162 16.07 22.95 -1.28
N ALA A 163 17.24 22.59 -1.82
CA ALA A 163 18.16 21.63 -1.21
C ALA A 163 18.49 21.94 0.26
N GLY A 164 18.87 23.19 0.59
CA GLY A 164 19.15 23.55 1.99
C GLY A 164 17.93 23.59 2.91
N GLN A 165 16.74 23.65 2.36
CA GLN A 165 15.48 23.82 3.07
C GLN A 165 14.93 22.48 3.54
N TRP A 166 14.88 21.47 2.67
CA TRP A 166 14.42 20.13 3.06
C TRP A 166 15.41 19.43 3.99
N GLU A 167 16.73 19.66 3.81
CA GLU A 167 17.78 19.17 4.71
C GLU A 167 17.66 19.78 6.12
N ALA A 168 17.35 21.08 6.22
CA ALA A 168 17.07 21.73 7.49
C ALA A 168 15.84 21.17 8.18
N LEU A 169 14.78 20.88 7.41
CA LEU A 169 13.55 20.26 7.91
C LEU A 169 13.79 18.83 8.41
N GLU A 170 14.55 18.03 7.65
CA GLU A 170 14.94 16.67 8.04
C GLU A 170 15.74 16.68 9.35
N ALA A 171 16.78 17.51 9.44
CA ALA A 171 17.60 17.65 10.63
C ALA A 171 16.80 18.11 11.85
N LEU A 172 15.80 18.99 11.65
CA LEU A 172 14.91 19.43 12.71
C LEU A 172 13.98 18.30 13.17
N CYS A 173 13.41 17.53 12.25
CA CYS A 173 12.53 16.40 12.58
C CYS A 173 13.27 15.23 13.24
N ALA A 174 14.57 15.06 12.96
CA ALA A 174 15.41 14.05 13.60
C ALA A 174 15.76 14.37 15.06
N ASP A 175 15.65 15.63 15.47
CA ASP A 175 15.95 16.10 16.84
C ASP A 175 14.67 16.51 17.57
N ARG A 176 14.16 15.59 18.39
CA ARG A 176 12.90 15.77 19.13
C ARG A 176 12.90 17.02 20.03
N ASP A 177 14.02 17.27 20.72
CA ASP A 177 14.09 18.37 21.71
C ASP A 177 14.17 19.71 20.98
N LYS A 178 14.94 19.77 19.91
CA LYS A 178 15.01 20.93 19.02
C LYS A 178 13.66 21.20 18.35
N LEU A 179 12.99 20.18 17.84
CA LEU A 179 11.65 20.32 17.23
C LEU A 179 10.64 20.85 18.26
N ALA A 180 10.65 20.31 19.48
CA ALA A 180 9.74 20.75 20.54
C ALA A 180 10.01 22.20 21.02
N ALA A 181 11.23 22.68 20.90
CA ALA A 181 11.63 24.04 21.23
C ALA A 181 11.44 25.06 20.08
N THR A 182 11.21 24.58 18.86
CA THR A 182 11.04 25.44 17.69
C THR A 182 9.67 26.11 17.69
N ALA A 183 9.64 27.42 17.48
CA ALA A 183 8.38 28.14 17.33
C ALA A 183 7.63 27.70 16.06
N VAL A 184 6.29 27.75 16.12
CA VAL A 184 5.46 27.25 15.00
C VAL A 184 5.69 28.06 13.73
N ASP A 185 5.88 29.36 13.83
CA ASP A 185 6.19 30.25 12.70
C ASP A 185 7.55 29.94 12.07
N ASP A 186 8.58 29.66 12.88
CA ASP A 186 9.89 29.22 12.38
C ASP A 186 9.81 27.86 11.65
N PHE A 187 9.04 26.92 12.22
CA PHE A 187 8.78 25.63 11.55
C PHE A 187 8.06 25.83 10.22
N MET A 188 7.01 26.64 10.22
CA MET A 188 6.23 26.92 8.99
C MET A 188 7.06 27.64 7.92
N ALA A 189 8.01 28.48 8.32
CA ALA A 189 8.93 29.15 7.38
C ALA A 189 9.80 28.15 6.59
N LEU A 190 10.10 26.99 7.14
CA LEU A 190 10.81 25.91 6.44
C LEU A 190 9.95 25.24 5.33
N LEU A 191 8.64 25.41 5.34
CA LEU A 191 7.71 24.77 4.40
C LEU A 191 7.30 25.70 3.24
N VAL A 192 7.75 26.94 3.27
CA VAL A 192 7.45 27.94 2.20
C VAL A 192 8.52 27.83 1.12
N ALA A 193 8.11 27.41 -0.09
CA ALA A 193 8.97 27.34 -1.27
C ALA A 193 9.20 28.71 -1.91
#